data_a4e408ec3b699a9aae8fc9a283ca221d
#
_entry.id   a4e408ec3b699a9aae8fc9a283ca221d
#
_cell.length_a   1.000
_cell.length_b   1.000
_cell.length_c   1.000
_cell.angle_alpha   90.00
_cell.angle_beta   90.00
_cell.angle_gamma   90.00
#
_symmetry.space_group_name_H-M   'P 1'
#
loop_
_entity.id
_entity.type
_entity.pdbx_description
1 polymer ?
#
loop_
_entity_poly.entity_id
_entity_poly.type
_entity_poly.pdbx_seq_one_letter_code
_entity_poly.pdbx_strand_id
1 'polypeptide(L)'
;ILSRQDVITGLLPASTAINAHGDYTDAWVRDNVYSILSVWGLSLAYKKHAPEHYRAHILKQSVVKLMRGLLIAMMRQSNKVEAYKQSHNPLDALHAKYATDTGLAVVGDDEWGHLQLDATSLFVLMIAQMTASGLSLIYTMDEVDFVQNLVHYISRTYSTPDYGIWERGNKINHGTAEINCSSVGMAKAALEAMSGFNLFANSKSQEGVIHIVAND
;
A
#
# COMPACT_ATOMS: atom_id res chain seq x y z
N ILE A 1 9.78 -4.08 16.12
CA ILE A 1 8.73 -3.79 15.13
C ILE A 1 7.40 -4.35 15.62
N LEU A 2 7.22 -5.66 15.73
CA LEU A 2 5.94 -6.29 16.03
C LEU A 2 5.30 -5.88 17.38
N SER A 3 6.08 -5.49 18.37
CA SER A 3 5.54 -4.95 19.64
C SER A 3 4.79 -3.60 19.49
N ARG A 4 4.90 -2.99 18.33
CA ARG A 4 4.22 -1.73 17.96
C ARG A 4 3.07 -1.93 16.98
N GLN A 5 2.89 -3.16 16.48
CA GLN A 5 1.79 -3.47 15.59
C GLN A 5 0.46 -3.37 16.36
N ASP A 6 -0.43 -2.52 15.87
CA ASP A 6 -1.75 -2.36 16.48
C ASP A 6 -2.53 -3.67 16.46
N VAL A 7 -3.22 -3.95 17.56
CA VAL A 7 -3.89 -5.24 17.74
C VAL A 7 -5.19 -5.36 16.93
N ILE A 8 -5.80 -4.24 16.54
CA ILE A 8 -7.06 -4.19 15.78
C ILE A 8 -6.75 -4.02 14.29
N THR A 9 -6.08 -2.93 13.93
CA THR A 9 -5.83 -2.56 12.53
C THR A 9 -4.69 -3.35 11.90
N GLY A 10 -3.72 -3.79 12.69
CA GLY A 10 -2.50 -4.41 12.22
C GLY A 10 -1.45 -3.42 11.71
N LEU A 11 -1.75 -2.13 11.74
CA LEU A 11 -0.86 -1.08 11.27
C LEU A 11 0.30 -0.81 12.24
N LEU A 12 1.34 -0.18 11.72
CA LEU A 12 2.51 0.26 12.48
C LEU A 12 2.62 1.78 12.42
N PRO A 13 2.90 2.46 13.52
CA PRO A 13 3.27 3.87 13.47
C PRO A 13 4.59 4.03 12.72
N ALA A 14 4.75 5.10 11.95
CA ALA A 14 6.01 5.40 11.27
C ALA A 14 7.14 5.61 12.29
N SER A 15 6.83 6.23 13.43
CA SER A 15 7.71 6.34 14.58
C SER A 15 6.90 6.42 15.88
N THR A 16 7.56 6.18 17.00
CA THR A 16 7.00 6.45 18.33
C THR A 16 7.38 7.85 18.86
N ALA A 17 8.05 8.63 18.04
CA ALA A 17 8.54 9.95 18.43
C ALA A 17 7.45 11.00 18.25
N ILE A 18 7.20 11.77 19.31
CA ILE A 18 6.49 13.04 19.29
C ILE A 18 7.52 14.10 19.70
N ASN A 19 7.87 14.99 18.81
CA ASN A 19 8.89 15.99 19.04
C ASN A 19 8.58 17.32 18.33
N ALA A 20 9.51 18.27 18.39
CA ALA A 20 9.36 19.59 17.76
C ALA A 20 9.18 19.55 16.23
N HIS A 21 9.49 18.43 15.57
CA HIS A 21 9.34 18.25 14.13
C HIS A 21 7.99 17.63 13.74
N GLY A 22 7.22 17.16 14.70
CA GLY A 22 5.86 16.65 14.51
C GLY A 22 5.56 15.35 15.26
N ASP A 23 4.33 14.89 15.08
CA ASP A 23 3.85 13.60 15.56
C ASP A 23 3.96 12.59 14.39
N TYR A 24 4.73 11.52 14.61
CA TYR A 24 4.95 10.46 13.62
C TYR A 24 4.29 9.14 14.03
N THR A 25 3.27 9.22 14.91
CA THR A 25 2.53 8.03 15.38
C THR A 25 1.50 7.51 14.38
N ASP A 26 1.26 8.25 13.29
CA ASP A 26 0.44 7.80 12.18
C ASP A 26 1.09 6.66 11.38
N ALA A 27 0.27 5.90 10.68
CA ALA A 27 0.67 4.82 9.80
C ALA A 27 0.80 5.31 8.35
N TRP A 28 2.02 5.60 7.90
CA TRP A 28 2.30 5.84 6.48
C TRP A 28 2.30 4.52 5.71
N VAL A 29 1.71 4.51 4.54
CA VAL A 29 1.64 3.32 3.68
C VAL A 29 3.05 2.78 3.40
N ARG A 30 3.96 3.65 2.98
CA ARG A 30 5.35 3.30 2.64
C ARG A 30 6.10 2.70 3.83
N ASP A 31 6.01 3.36 5.00
CA ASP A 31 6.69 2.91 6.21
C ASP A 31 6.18 1.56 6.68
N ASN A 32 4.87 1.35 6.63
CA ASN A 32 4.25 0.08 6.95
C ASN A 32 4.75 -1.04 6.05
N VAL A 33 4.76 -0.83 4.73
CA VAL A 33 5.21 -1.84 3.77
C VAL A 33 6.69 -2.16 3.97
N TYR A 34 7.57 -1.17 4.04
CA TYR A 34 9.00 -1.42 4.25
C TYR A 34 9.29 -2.08 5.60
N SER A 35 8.61 -1.68 6.67
CA SER A 35 8.77 -2.29 7.99
C SER A 35 8.38 -3.76 7.98
N ILE A 36 7.28 -4.11 7.33
CA ILE A 36 6.80 -5.50 7.32
C ILE A 36 7.62 -6.41 6.41
N LEU A 37 8.37 -5.87 5.44
CA LEU A 37 9.27 -6.67 4.60
C LEU A 37 10.32 -7.43 5.42
N SER A 38 10.84 -6.83 6.50
CA SER A 38 11.79 -7.51 7.39
C SER A 38 11.15 -8.71 8.10
N VAL A 39 9.91 -8.58 8.52
CA VAL A 39 9.12 -9.65 9.14
C VAL A 39 8.79 -10.74 8.13
N TRP A 40 8.42 -10.35 6.91
CA TRP A 40 8.17 -11.28 5.81
C TRP A 40 9.42 -12.08 5.44
N GLY A 41 10.57 -11.41 5.27
CA GLY A 41 11.85 -12.08 5.02
C GLY A 41 12.20 -13.11 6.10
N LEU A 42 12.01 -12.74 7.38
CA LEU A 42 12.21 -13.65 8.49
C LEU A 42 11.21 -14.81 8.46
N SER A 43 9.94 -14.55 8.13
CA SER A 43 8.92 -15.60 7.96
C SER A 43 9.31 -16.60 6.86
N LEU A 44 9.83 -16.13 5.73
CA LEU A 44 10.33 -17.00 4.65
C LEU A 44 11.54 -17.83 5.09
N ALA A 45 12.45 -17.25 5.88
CA ALA A 45 13.59 -17.98 6.44
C ALA A 45 13.12 -19.10 7.38
N TYR A 46 12.17 -18.84 8.27
CA TYR A 46 11.58 -19.87 9.12
C TYR A 46 10.86 -20.94 8.28
N LYS A 47 10.05 -20.56 7.30
CA LYS A 47 9.36 -21.48 6.39
C LYS A 47 10.36 -22.43 5.70
N LYS A 48 11.54 -21.93 5.34
CA LYS A 48 12.59 -22.73 4.66
C LYS A 48 13.36 -23.65 5.60
N HIS A 49 13.76 -23.17 6.78
CA HIS A 49 14.72 -23.84 7.64
C HIS A 49 14.11 -24.49 8.89
N ALA A 50 12.94 -24.07 9.33
CA ALA A 50 12.24 -24.58 10.51
C ALA A 50 10.72 -24.45 10.35
N PRO A 51 10.10 -25.12 9.35
CA PRO A 51 8.70 -24.90 8.98
C PRO A 51 7.71 -25.18 10.12
N GLU A 52 8.05 -26.14 10.99
CA GLU A 52 7.21 -26.52 12.15
C GLU A 52 7.39 -25.59 13.36
N HIS A 53 8.32 -24.63 13.28
CA HIS A 53 8.53 -23.72 14.40
C HIS A 53 7.40 -22.69 14.47
N TYR A 54 6.77 -22.54 15.65
CA TYR A 54 5.61 -21.66 15.86
C TYR A 54 5.81 -20.22 15.36
N ARG A 55 7.05 -19.71 15.37
CA ARG A 55 7.38 -18.37 14.87
C ARG A 55 7.12 -18.21 13.37
N ALA A 56 7.25 -19.28 12.57
CA ALA A 56 6.92 -19.22 11.15
C ALA A 56 5.46 -18.76 10.96
N HIS A 57 4.56 -19.33 11.76
CA HIS A 57 3.13 -18.99 11.73
C HIS A 57 2.88 -17.57 12.24
N ILE A 58 3.43 -17.20 13.41
CA ILE A 58 3.21 -15.86 14.02
C ILE A 58 3.69 -14.75 13.08
N LEU A 59 4.89 -14.89 12.50
CA LEU A 59 5.44 -13.92 11.58
C LEU A 59 4.58 -13.77 10.32
N LYS A 60 4.13 -14.91 9.76
CA LYS A 60 3.21 -14.93 8.63
C LYS A 60 1.91 -14.17 8.95
N GLN A 61 1.31 -14.44 10.11
CA GLN A 61 0.06 -13.77 10.53
C GLN A 61 0.25 -12.26 10.72
N SER A 62 1.39 -11.84 11.26
CA SER A 62 1.71 -10.42 11.41
C SER A 62 1.82 -9.70 10.07
N VAL A 63 2.44 -10.34 9.07
CA VAL A 63 2.51 -9.80 7.69
C VAL A 63 1.12 -9.68 7.08
N VAL A 64 0.33 -10.74 7.13
CA VAL A 64 -1.04 -10.74 6.59
C VAL A 64 -1.88 -9.66 7.26
N LYS A 65 -1.79 -9.56 8.59
CA LYS A 65 -2.57 -8.58 9.36
C LYS A 65 -2.26 -7.15 8.92
N LEU A 66 -0.99 -6.78 8.78
CA LEU A 66 -0.61 -5.43 8.36
C LEU A 66 -1.06 -5.12 6.93
N MET A 67 -0.77 -6.01 5.98
CA MET A 67 -1.14 -5.79 4.58
C MET A 67 -2.65 -5.68 4.39
N ARG A 68 -3.43 -6.47 5.13
CA ARG A 68 -4.88 -6.35 5.15
C ARG A 68 -5.36 -5.09 5.86
N GLY A 69 -4.68 -4.64 6.91
CA GLY A 69 -4.96 -3.35 7.55
C GLY A 69 -4.84 -2.18 6.58
N LEU A 70 -3.78 -2.15 5.78
CA LEU A 70 -3.61 -1.17 4.71
C LEU A 70 -4.70 -1.28 3.63
N LEU A 71 -5.01 -2.51 3.20
CA LEU A 71 -6.09 -2.75 2.24
C LEU A 71 -7.42 -2.15 2.73
N ILE A 72 -7.80 -2.46 3.95
CA ILE A 72 -9.05 -1.99 4.55
C ILE A 72 -9.05 -0.45 4.70
N ALA A 73 -7.94 0.14 5.13
CA ALA A 73 -7.82 1.59 5.24
C ALA A 73 -8.01 2.29 3.89
N MET A 74 -7.41 1.75 2.82
CA MET A 74 -7.58 2.27 1.46
C MET A 74 -8.99 2.02 0.91
N MET A 75 -9.60 0.86 1.15
CA MET A 75 -10.96 0.54 0.70
C MET A 75 -12.00 1.49 1.29
N ARG A 76 -11.79 1.97 2.52
CA ARG A 76 -12.65 3.00 3.14
C ARG A 76 -12.63 4.34 2.40
N GLN A 77 -11.66 4.55 1.52
CA GLN A 77 -11.51 5.72 0.66
C GLN A 77 -11.69 5.37 -0.83
N SER A 78 -12.42 4.30 -1.15
CA SER A 78 -12.67 3.89 -2.54
C SER A 78 -13.30 4.99 -3.40
N ASN A 79 -14.16 5.83 -2.80
CA ASN A 79 -14.74 6.99 -3.47
C ASN A 79 -13.68 7.99 -3.97
N LYS A 80 -12.56 8.16 -3.27
CA LYS A 80 -11.44 9.01 -3.73
C LYS A 80 -10.75 8.41 -4.95
N VAL A 81 -10.55 7.09 -4.96
CA VAL A 81 -9.99 6.40 -6.13
C VAL A 81 -10.87 6.64 -7.36
N GLU A 82 -12.20 6.55 -7.20
CA GLU A 82 -13.15 6.82 -8.30
C GLU A 82 -13.12 8.29 -8.73
N ALA A 83 -13.17 9.22 -7.77
CA ALA A 83 -13.15 10.65 -8.06
C ALA A 83 -11.87 11.05 -8.82
N TYR A 84 -10.70 10.59 -8.33
CA TYR A 84 -9.41 10.91 -8.93
C TYR A 84 -9.28 10.40 -10.38
N LYS A 85 -9.76 9.19 -10.67
CA LYS A 85 -9.72 8.63 -12.02
C LYS A 85 -10.45 9.50 -13.06
N GLN A 86 -11.39 10.32 -12.61
CA GLN A 86 -12.16 11.24 -13.46
C GLN A 86 -11.60 12.66 -13.45
N SER A 87 -11.27 13.17 -12.27
CA SER A 87 -10.86 14.57 -12.08
C SER A 87 -9.38 14.81 -12.38
N HIS A 88 -8.52 13.82 -12.13
CA HIS A 88 -7.07 13.96 -12.06
C HIS A 88 -6.61 15.08 -11.10
N ASN A 89 -7.49 15.48 -10.16
CA ASN A 89 -7.17 16.49 -9.17
C ASN A 89 -6.43 15.87 -7.98
N PRO A 90 -5.23 16.36 -7.62
CA PRO A 90 -4.49 15.83 -6.47
C PRO A 90 -5.26 15.86 -5.14
N LEU A 91 -6.26 16.72 -4.97
CA LEU A 91 -7.11 16.76 -3.78
C LEU A 91 -8.06 15.55 -3.68
N ASP A 92 -8.34 14.88 -4.79
CA ASP A 92 -9.12 13.65 -4.82
C ASP A 92 -8.25 12.40 -4.65
N ALA A 93 -6.93 12.56 -4.52
CA ALA A 93 -6.02 11.43 -4.40
C ALA A 93 -6.26 10.59 -3.15
N LEU A 94 -5.98 9.30 -3.26
CA LEU A 94 -5.97 8.38 -2.13
C LEU A 94 -4.95 8.83 -1.09
N HIS A 95 -5.33 8.83 0.19
CA HIS A 95 -4.43 9.25 1.26
C HIS A 95 -3.25 8.27 1.41
N ALA A 96 -2.07 8.82 1.74
CA ALA A 96 -0.84 8.06 1.93
C ALA A 96 -0.55 7.73 3.40
N LYS A 97 -1.36 8.24 4.33
CA LYS A 97 -1.24 7.97 5.77
C LYS A 97 -2.59 7.87 6.47
N TYR A 98 -2.61 7.10 7.55
CA TYR A 98 -3.82 6.75 8.31
C TYR A 98 -3.53 6.76 9.81
N ALA A 99 -4.57 6.92 10.63
CA ALA A 99 -4.45 6.70 12.05
C ALA A 99 -4.11 5.22 12.32
N THR A 100 -3.10 4.99 13.14
CA THR A 100 -2.59 3.64 13.41
C THR A 100 -3.64 2.76 14.08
N ASP A 101 -4.44 3.33 14.98
CA ASP A 101 -5.45 2.62 15.79
C ASP A 101 -6.77 2.38 15.05
N THR A 102 -7.14 3.25 14.10
CA THR A 102 -8.45 3.18 13.43
C THR A 102 -8.35 2.87 11.93
N GLY A 103 -7.22 3.16 11.29
CA GLY A 103 -7.06 3.08 9.84
C GLY A 103 -7.90 4.12 9.08
N LEU A 104 -8.29 5.21 9.75
CA LEU A 104 -9.00 6.34 9.13
C LEU A 104 -8.02 7.42 8.65
N ALA A 105 -8.50 8.31 7.78
CA ALA A 105 -7.77 9.50 7.40
C ALA A 105 -7.45 10.39 8.62
N VAL A 106 -6.26 10.98 8.65
CA VAL A 106 -5.77 11.78 9.80
C VAL A 106 -5.69 13.26 9.52
N VAL A 107 -5.72 13.67 8.25
CA VAL A 107 -5.66 15.07 7.83
C VAL A 107 -6.63 15.29 6.66
N GLY A 108 -6.99 16.54 6.40
CA GLY A 108 -7.85 16.92 5.27
C GLY A 108 -7.15 16.76 3.91
N ASP A 109 -7.93 16.83 2.86
CA ASP A 109 -7.47 16.57 1.49
C ASP A 109 -6.46 17.61 0.98
N ASP A 110 -6.50 18.83 1.50
CA ASP A 110 -5.64 19.96 1.18
C ASP A 110 -4.55 20.24 2.23
N GLU A 111 -4.57 19.51 3.34
CA GLU A 111 -3.63 19.72 4.44
C GLU A 111 -2.32 18.94 4.28
N TRP A 112 -2.25 18.05 3.30
CA TRP A 112 -1.11 17.19 3.08
C TRP A 112 -0.95 16.79 1.61
N GLY A 113 0.26 16.53 1.17
CA GLY A 113 0.54 16.01 -0.16
C GLY A 113 0.21 14.52 -0.29
N HIS A 114 -1.07 14.19 -0.42
CA HIS A 114 -1.53 12.79 -0.44
C HIS A 114 -1.18 12.03 -1.70
N LEU A 115 -1.06 12.70 -2.84
CA LEU A 115 -0.66 12.05 -4.08
C LEU A 115 0.81 11.62 -4.01
N GLN A 116 1.03 10.41 -3.54
CA GLN A 116 2.33 9.74 -3.41
C GLN A 116 2.24 8.40 -4.12
N LEU A 117 2.43 8.41 -5.42
CA LEU A 117 2.16 7.25 -6.27
C LEU A 117 3.11 6.09 -5.98
N ASP A 118 4.32 6.37 -5.52
CA ASP A 118 5.26 5.34 -5.07
C ASP A 118 4.70 4.50 -3.94
N ALA A 119 3.98 5.11 -2.98
CA ALA A 119 3.42 4.39 -1.83
C ALA A 119 2.30 3.42 -2.24
N THR A 120 1.32 3.89 -3.02
CA THR A 120 0.23 3.04 -3.53
C THR A 120 0.78 1.94 -4.44
N SER A 121 1.72 2.27 -5.31
CA SER A 121 2.34 1.30 -6.22
C SER A 121 3.16 0.26 -5.47
N LEU A 122 3.93 0.65 -4.44
CA LEU A 122 4.65 -0.26 -3.57
C LEU A 122 3.71 -1.25 -2.87
N PHE A 123 2.58 -0.76 -2.34
CA PHE A 123 1.58 -1.62 -1.73
C PHE A 123 1.06 -2.68 -2.72
N VAL A 124 0.67 -2.26 -3.93
CA VAL A 124 0.16 -3.16 -4.98
C VAL A 124 1.23 -4.18 -5.42
N LEU A 125 2.47 -3.74 -5.61
CA LEU A 125 3.60 -4.63 -5.92
C LEU A 125 3.78 -5.70 -4.85
N MET A 126 3.70 -5.31 -3.56
CA MET A 126 3.88 -6.25 -2.46
C MET A 126 2.69 -7.20 -2.31
N ILE A 127 1.47 -6.80 -2.62
CA ILE A 127 0.33 -7.72 -2.74
C ILE A 127 0.67 -8.86 -3.72
N ALA A 128 1.17 -8.53 -4.92
CA ALA A 128 1.54 -9.56 -5.91
C ALA A 128 2.66 -10.47 -5.40
N GLN A 129 3.77 -9.91 -4.91
CA GLN A 129 4.93 -10.69 -4.49
C GLN A 129 4.64 -11.58 -3.27
N MET A 130 3.93 -11.06 -2.28
CA MET A 130 3.58 -11.82 -1.08
C MET A 130 2.57 -12.92 -1.41
N THR A 131 1.59 -12.65 -2.27
CA THR A 131 0.64 -13.65 -2.76
C THR A 131 1.36 -14.74 -3.54
N ALA A 132 2.29 -14.40 -4.44
CA ALA A 132 3.13 -15.36 -5.15
C ALA A 132 3.98 -16.24 -4.22
N SER A 133 4.37 -15.72 -3.04
CA SER A 133 5.10 -16.48 -2.01
C SER A 133 4.22 -17.47 -1.22
N GLY A 134 2.91 -17.44 -1.44
CA GLY A 134 1.91 -18.29 -0.78
C GLY A 134 1.23 -17.64 0.43
N LEU A 135 1.22 -16.31 0.53
CA LEU A 135 0.36 -15.62 1.48
C LEU A 135 -1.03 -15.40 0.85
N SER A 136 -2.07 -15.63 1.64
CA SER A 136 -3.44 -15.23 1.25
C SER A 136 -3.71 -13.84 1.82
N LEU A 137 -3.75 -12.84 0.97
CA LEU A 137 -3.98 -11.43 1.33
C LEU A 137 -5.36 -10.96 0.91
N ILE A 138 -5.89 -11.50 -0.17
CA ILE A 138 -7.18 -11.16 -0.77
C ILE A 138 -8.15 -12.31 -0.54
N TYR A 139 -9.35 -12.02 -0.04
CA TYR A 139 -10.33 -13.01 0.39
C TYR A 139 -11.68 -12.91 -0.33
N THR A 140 -12.02 -11.74 -0.87
CA THR A 140 -13.33 -11.47 -1.47
C THR A 140 -13.19 -10.83 -2.84
N MET A 141 -14.27 -10.90 -3.63
CA MET A 141 -14.32 -10.22 -4.92
C MET A 141 -14.29 -8.70 -4.77
N ASP A 142 -14.92 -8.13 -3.75
CA ASP A 142 -14.84 -6.68 -3.49
C ASP A 142 -13.38 -6.22 -3.29
N GLU A 143 -12.56 -7.05 -2.65
CA GLU A 143 -11.12 -6.78 -2.50
C GLU A 143 -10.37 -6.90 -3.82
N VAL A 144 -10.72 -7.88 -4.67
CA VAL A 144 -10.18 -8.01 -6.03
C VAL A 144 -10.53 -6.77 -6.85
N ASP A 145 -11.79 -6.36 -6.85
CA ASP A 145 -12.27 -5.20 -7.59
C ASP A 145 -11.60 -3.92 -7.12
N PHE A 146 -11.36 -3.80 -5.81
CA PHE A 146 -10.61 -2.66 -5.28
C PHE A 146 -9.14 -2.66 -5.73
N VAL A 147 -8.45 -3.80 -5.70
CA VAL A 147 -7.06 -3.88 -6.22
C VAL A 147 -7.02 -3.61 -7.73
N GLN A 148 -7.98 -4.13 -8.49
CA GLN A 148 -8.14 -3.78 -9.91
C GLN A 148 -8.31 -2.28 -10.11
N ASN A 149 -9.08 -1.65 -9.23
CA ASN A 149 -9.32 -0.22 -9.26
C ASN A 149 -8.04 0.59 -8.93
N LEU A 150 -7.22 0.11 -7.98
CA LEU A 150 -5.89 0.69 -7.71
C LEU A 150 -4.96 0.56 -8.93
N VAL A 151 -5.01 -0.55 -9.66
CA VAL A 151 -4.24 -0.72 -10.91
C VAL A 151 -4.66 0.32 -11.94
N HIS A 152 -5.95 0.57 -12.11
CA HIS A 152 -6.43 1.65 -13.01
C HIS A 152 -6.02 3.04 -12.50
N TYR A 153 -6.08 3.27 -11.20
CA TYR A 153 -5.60 4.50 -10.57
C TYR A 153 -4.11 4.73 -10.89
N ILE A 154 -3.26 3.74 -10.67
CA ILE A 154 -1.82 3.83 -10.94
C ILE A 154 -1.56 4.08 -12.44
N SER A 155 -2.24 3.35 -13.33
CA SER A 155 -2.04 3.48 -14.78
C SER A 155 -2.43 4.85 -15.33
N ARG A 156 -3.33 5.57 -14.64
CA ARG A 156 -3.75 6.94 -15.02
C ARG A 156 -2.92 8.03 -14.37
N THR A 157 -2.19 7.69 -13.30
CA THR A 157 -1.50 8.67 -12.44
C THR A 157 -0.01 8.77 -12.74
N TYR A 158 0.63 7.76 -13.34
CA TYR A 158 2.10 7.68 -13.44
C TYR A 158 2.78 8.87 -14.14
N SER A 159 2.05 9.60 -14.98
CA SER A 159 2.51 10.80 -15.67
C SER A 159 2.07 12.10 -15.01
N THR A 160 1.36 12.02 -13.87
CA THR A 160 0.93 13.20 -13.11
C THR A 160 2.01 13.58 -12.09
N PRO A 161 2.36 14.87 -11.97
CA PRO A 161 3.23 15.34 -10.88
C PRO A 161 2.67 14.96 -9.53
N ASP A 162 3.50 14.34 -8.68
CA ASP A 162 3.15 13.89 -7.34
C ASP A 162 4.11 14.43 -6.28
N TYR A 163 3.83 14.16 -5.01
CA TYR A 163 4.69 14.59 -3.90
C TYR A 163 5.84 13.61 -3.64
N GLY A 164 5.75 12.39 -4.15
CA GLY A 164 6.78 11.38 -4.13
C GLY A 164 7.20 10.92 -2.75
N ILE A 165 8.28 10.14 -2.72
CA ILE A 165 8.82 9.50 -1.51
C ILE A 165 9.28 10.51 -0.45
N TRP A 166 9.64 11.72 -0.84
CA TRP A 166 10.13 12.74 0.07
C TRP A 166 9.05 13.72 0.51
N GLU A 167 7.80 13.50 0.13
CA GLU A 167 6.66 14.35 0.48
C GLU A 167 6.94 15.83 0.19
N ARG A 168 7.53 16.08 -0.98
CA ARG A 168 8.14 17.38 -1.34
C ARG A 168 7.16 18.54 -1.40
N GLY A 169 5.86 18.24 -1.49
CA GLY A 169 4.83 19.24 -1.63
C GLY A 169 4.74 20.27 -0.53
N ASN A 170 5.11 19.95 0.71
CA ASN A 170 4.83 20.81 1.85
C ASN A 170 6.04 21.47 2.49
N LYS A 171 7.22 20.85 2.43
CA LYS A 171 8.36 21.29 3.27
C LYS A 171 9.64 21.62 2.50
N ILE A 172 9.92 20.94 1.39
CA ILE A 172 11.21 21.03 0.72
C ILE A 172 11.15 21.85 -0.56
N ASN A 173 10.14 21.69 -1.40
CA ASN A 173 9.98 22.43 -2.66
C ASN A 173 8.78 23.38 -2.67
N HIS A 174 8.41 23.90 -1.53
CA HIS A 174 7.34 24.91 -1.37
C HIS A 174 5.96 24.45 -1.86
N GLY A 175 5.66 23.18 -1.73
CA GLY A 175 4.38 22.65 -2.11
C GLY A 175 4.24 22.31 -3.61
N THR A 176 5.33 22.26 -4.35
CA THR A 176 5.30 21.94 -5.79
C THR A 176 5.41 20.43 -5.99
N ALA A 177 4.40 19.85 -6.64
CA ALA A 177 4.45 18.46 -7.09
C ALA A 177 5.36 18.33 -8.32
N GLU A 178 6.04 17.19 -8.45
CA GLU A 178 6.98 16.90 -9.54
C GLU A 178 6.77 15.48 -10.06
N ILE A 179 7.22 15.20 -11.28
CA ILE A 179 7.27 13.82 -11.77
C ILE A 179 8.50 13.14 -11.14
N ASN A 180 8.23 12.28 -10.17
CA ASN A 180 9.28 11.59 -9.40
C ASN A 180 9.67 10.26 -10.06
N CYS A 181 10.96 10.08 -10.28
CA CYS A 181 11.51 8.83 -10.84
C CYS A 181 11.12 7.60 -10.00
N SER A 182 11.10 7.75 -8.68
CA SER A 182 10.67 6.70 -7.74
C SER A 182 9.19 6.32 -7.94
N SER A 183 8.33 7.30 -8.16
CA SER A 183 6.90 7.08 -8.39
C SER A 183 6.66 6.36 -9.72
N VAL A 184 7.27 6.85 -10.81
CA VAL A 184 7.15 6.23 -12.14
C VAL A 184 7.74 4.82 -12.16
N GLY A 185 8.92 4.62 -11.57
CA GLY A 185 9.57 3.32 -11.50
C GLY A 185 8.76 2.31 -10.69
N MET A 186 8.19 2.73 -9.55
CA MET A 186 7.35 1.87 -8.72
C MET A 186 6.02 1.55 -9.40
N ALA A 187 5.41 2.53 -10.08
CA ALA A 187 4.20 2.32 -10.88
C ALA A 187 4.42 1.26 -11.96
N LYS A 188 5.52 1.39 -12.73
CA LYS A 188 5.90 0.38 -13.72
C LYS A 188 6.02 -1.01 -13.10
N ALA A 189 6.77 -1.14 -12.01
CA ALA A 189 6.98 -2.43 -11.34
C ALA A 189 5.67 -3.05 -10.83
N ALA A 190 4.76 -2.24 -10.27
CA ALA A 190 3.47 -2.69 -9.79
C ALA A 190 2.56 -3.16 -10.93
N LEU A 191 2.47 -2.41 -12.02
CA LEU A 191 1.68 -2.76 -13.19
C LEU A 191 2.19 -4.03 -13.85
N GLU A 192 3.52 -4.17 -14.03
CA GLU A 192 4.12 -5.40 -14.58
C GLU A 192 3.83 -6.62 -13.70
N ALA A 193 3.94 -6.47 -12.37
CA ALA A 193 3.68 -7.57 -11.43
C ALA A 193 2.21 -8.01 -11.40
N MET A 194 1.29 -7.07 -11.64
CA MET A 194 -0.15 -7.34 -11.61
C MET A 194 -0.73 -7.79 -12.95
N SER A 195 -0.01 -7.64 -14.05
CA SER A 195 -0.51 -8.00 -15.39
C SER A 195 -0.80 -9.50 -15.50
N GLY A 196 -2.08 -9.86 -15.59
CA GLY A 196 -2.53 -11.25 -15.64
C GLY A 196 -2.33 -12.02 -14.33
N PHE A 197 -2.03 -11.34 -13.21
CA PHE A 197 -1.80 -11.98 -11.93
C PHE A 197 -3.12 -12.34 -11.23
N ASN A 198 -3.22 -13.58 -10.73
CA ASN A 198 -4.38 -14.04 -9.97
C ASN A 198 -4.18 -13.81 -8.47
N LEU A 199 -4.99 -12.93 -7.88
CA LEU A 199 -4.92 -12.57 -6.46
C LEU A 199 -5.34 -13.71 -5.52
N PHE A 200 -6.06 -14.73 -6.00
CA PHE A 200 -6.39 -15.92 -5.23
C PHE A 200 -5.32 -17.02 -5.31
N ALA A 201 -4.14 -16.70 -5.78
CA ALA A 201 -2.89 -17.48 -5.79
C ALA A 201 -3.00 -18.94 -6.30
N ASN A 202 -3.82 -19.76 -5.67
CA ASN A 202 -3.93 -21.19 -5.94
C ASN A 202 -5.29 -21.58 -6.57
N SER A 203 -6.13 -20.61 -6.88
CA SER A 203 -7.41 -20.82 -7.49
C SER A 203 -7.27 -21.06 -9.00
N LYS A 204 -7.99 -22.05 -9.52
CA LYS A 204 -8.18 -22.22 -10.97
C LYS A 204 -9.22 -21.25 -11.53
N SER A 205 -9.93 -20.52 -10.69
CA SER A 205 -10.88 -19.49 -11.08
C SER A 205 -10.15 -18.31 -11.73
N GLN A 206 -10.72 -17.77 -12.79
CA GLN A 206 -10.25 -16.55 -13.44
C GLN A 206 -10.77 -15.27 -12.77
N GLU A 207 -11.64 -15.39 -11.78
CA GLU A 207 -12.30 -14.24 -11.12
C GLU A 207 -11.31 -13.33 -10.38
N GLY A 208 -10.21 -13.88 -9.87
CA GLY A 208 -9.18 -13.11 -9.16
C GLY A 208 -8.09 -12.52 -10.07
N VAL A 209 -8.20 -12.62 -11.39
CA VAL A 209 -7.15 -12.16 -12.33
C VAL A 209 -7.26 -10.66 -12.57
N ILE A 210 -6.13 -9.98 -12.40
CA ILE A 210 -6.00 -8.54 -12.64
C ILE A 210 -5.68 -8.27 -14.10
N HIS A 211 -6.35 -7.30 -14.66
CA HIS A 211 -6.20 -6.88 -16.06
C HIS A 211 -5.59 -5.47 -16.14
N ILE A 212 -4.55 -5.34 -16.96
CA ILE A 212 -4.01 -4.04 -17.34
C ILE A 212 -4.69 -3.66 -18.65
N VAL A 213 -5.44 -2.56 -18.63
CA VAL A 213 -5.96 -1.97 -19.87
C VAL A 213 -4.82 -1.13 -20.45
N ALA A 214 -4.34 -1.50 -21.65
CA ALA A 214 -3.43 -0.63 -22.37
C ALA A 214 -4.14 0.71 -22.63
N ASN A 215 -3.52 1.80 -22.24
CA ASN A 215 -3.95 3.11 -22.67
C ASN A 215 -3.57 3.23 -24.16
N ASP A 216 -4.58 3.39 -25.01
CA ASP A 216 -4.40 3.71 -26.43
C ASP A 216 -3.72 5.08 -26.59
#